data_a06eb34b044ffb17ee18d680b5ff29d7
#
_entry.id   a06eb34b044ffb17ee18d680b5ff29d7
#
_cell.length_a   1.000
_cell.length_b   1.000
_cell.length_c   1.000
_cell.angle_alpha   90.00
_cell.angle_beta   90.00
_cell.angle_gamma   90.00
#
_symmetry.space_group_name_H-M   'P 1'
#
loop_
_entity.id
_entity.type
_entity.pdbx_description
1 polymer ?
#
loop_
_entity_poly.entity_id
_entity_poly.type
_entity_poly.pdbx_seq_one_letter_code
_entity_poly.pdbx_strand_id
1 'polypeptide(L)'
;DKNNVLAFGHPFMQRGECNIFMNKVWVLGCIPNMQSSYKVGNLGEVIGTFNQDRASGIGGKVGKAPNSIPVFVSVSDVARGQNNAVRVSIVEDEKLVPAILDAAVYNTVTKTLDRKGGGTARLHFEISGRDKDNKLVTIDRENMYYASSGLANVINFEMVEAANILSQNKFEAVDIYGITVNAEITDEVQVAEITQVSTPKRDVKPGAKVPFEVTLKPYRGKEFTKTAYFIVPKNHPGGKMPLSVRGGSSLAWVQKLLRKQQEEGMPVKEKETKVSLNDFVKKFNEADKNNELIIDLASGVPSAMKAEAMPEAG
;
A
#
# COMPACT_ATOMS: atom_id res chain seq x y z
N ASP A 1 -24.16 -36.79 -3.64
CA ASP A 1 -22.85 -36.92 -3.02
C ASP A 1 -22.85 -36.13 -1.68
N LYS A 2 -22.56 -36.82 -0.58
CA LYS A 2 -22.78 -36.31 0.78
C LYS A 2 -22.03 -35.03 1.13
N ASN A 3 -21.02 -34.64 0.33
CA ASN A 3 -20.16 -33.49 0.60
C ASN A 3 -20.37 -32.30 -0.34
N ASN A 4 -21.23 -32.45 -1.35
CA ASN A 4 -21.52 -31.34 -2.27
C ASN A 4 -22.71 -30.53 -1.77
N VAL A 5 -22.61 -29.23 -1.88
CA VAL A 5 -23.67 -28.26 -1.57
C VAL A 5 -24.04 -27.53 -2.85
N LEU A 6 -25.31 -27.44 -3.12
CA LEU A 6 -25.87 -26.61 -4.18
C LEU A 6 -26.95 -25.71 -3.56
N ALA A 7 -26.83 -24.42 -3.76
CA ALA A 7 -27.83 -23.46 -3.30
C ALA A 7 -28.25 -22.56 -4.48
N PHE A 8 -29.57 -22.40 -4.59
CA PHE A 8 -30.17 -21.47 -5.54
C PHE A 8 -30.39 -20.13 -4.86
N GLY A 9 -30.01 -19.06 -5.50
CA GLY A 9 -30.17 -17.74 -4.93
C GLY A 9 -29.25 -16.72 -5.60
N HIS A 10 -29.01 -15.64 -4.87
CA HIS A 10 -28.18 -14.55 -5.35
C HIS A 10 -26.72 -14.95 -5.43
N PRO A 11 -26.03 -14.79 -6.57
CA PRO A 11 -24.60 -15.02 -6.68
C PRO A 11 -23.83 -13.99 -5.84
N PHE A 12 -22.59 -14.32 -5.46
CA PHE A 12 -21.73 -13.40 -4.72
C PHE A 12 -21.06 -12.38 -5.68
N MET A 13 -20.26 -12.88 -6.64
CA MET A 13 -19.52 -12.04 -7.60
C MET A 13 -19.71 -12.50 -9.05
N GLN A 14 -20.47 -13.55 -9.29
CA GLN A 14 -20.64 -14.21 -10.59
C GLN A 14 -19.29 -14.62 -11.24
N ARG A 15 -18.34 -15.09 -10.41
CA ARG A 15 -16.99 -15.46 -10.86
C ARG A 15 -16.94 -16.71 -11.71
N GLY A 16 -18.01 -17.53 -11.71
CA GLY A 16 -17.99 -18.87 -12.28
C GLY A 16 -17.28 -19.82 -11.33
N GLU A 17 -16.11 -20.32 -11.71
CA GLU A 17 -15.23 -21.06 -10.81
C GLU A 17 -14.62 -20.09 -9.79
N CYS A 18 -14.59 -20.47 -8.52
CA CYS A 18 -14.12 -19.66 -7.40
C CYS A 18 -13.55 -20.51 -6.27
N ASN A 19 -12.97 -19.88 -5.28
CA ASN A 19 -12.40 -20.54 -4.12
C ASN A 19 -12.67 -19.68 -2.86
N ILE A 20 -13.89 -19.76 -2.33
CA ILE A 20 -14.41 -18.87 -1.28
C ILE A 20 -14.77 -19.68 -0.05
N PHE A 21 -14.56 -19.10 1.15
CA PHE A 21 -14.92 -19.75 2.40
C PHE A 21 -16.41 -20.08 2.48
N MET A 22 -16.72 -21.31 2.86
CA MET A 22 -18.05 -21.76 3.24
C MET A 22 -18.14 -21.82 4.75
N ASN A 23 -18.96 -20.96 5.34
CA ASN A 23 -19.14 -20.89 6.79
C ASN A 23 -20.54 -21.35 7.20
N LYS A 24 -20.66 -21.93 8.40
CA LYS A 24 -21.95 -22.00 9.09
C LYS A 24 -22.41 -20.59 9.43
N VAL A 25 -23.73 -20.35 9.40
CA VAL A 25 -24.32 -19.10 9.81
C VAL A 25 -25.54 -19.39 10.69
N TRP A 26 -25.58 -18.72 11.82
CA TRP A 26 -26.77 -18.67 12.64
C TRP A 26 -27.59 -17.44 12.28
N VAL A 27 -28.71 -17.64 11.58
CA VAL A 27 -29.58 -16.54 11.15
C VAL A 27 -30.38 -16.02 12.35
N LEU A 28 -30.17 -14.73 12.68
CA LEU A 28 -30.85 -14.05 13.80
C LEU A 28 -32.20 -13.50 13.36
N GLY A 29 -32.35 -13.11 12.10
CA GLY A 29 -33.59 -12.55 11.59
C GLY A 29 -33.46 -12.03 10.16
N CYS A 30 -34.57 -11.57 9.64
CA CYS A 30 -34.60 -10.86 8.33
C CYS A 30 -35.02 -9.41 8.60
N ILE A 31 -34.31 -8.48 8.00
CA ILE A 31 -34.66 -7.07 8.02
C ILE A 31 -35.42 -6.76 6.73
N PRO A 32 -36.71 -6.49 6.81
CA PRO A 32 -37.50 -6.17 5.63
C PRO A 32 -37.13 -4.79 5.10
N ASN A 33 -36.95 -4.68 3.79
CA ASN A 33 -36.72 -3.41 3.11
C ASN A 33 -37.46 -3.46 1.77
N MET A 34 -38.05 -2.34 1.36
CA MET A 34 -38.82 -2.27 0.11
C MET A 34 -37.97 -2.49 -1.15
N GLN A 35 -36.69 -2.17 -1.09
CA GLN A 35 -35.78 -2.35 -2.21
C GLN A 35 -35.05 -3.68 -2.17
N SER A 36 -34.54 -4.09 -1.01
CA SER A 36 -33.79 -5.32 -0.83
C SER A 36 -33.81 -5.74 0.62
N SER A 37 -34.60 -6.77 0.94
CA SER A 37 -34.58 -7.40 2.26
C SER A 37 -33.31 -8.20 2.44
N TYR A 38 -32.72 -8.19 3.65
CA TYR A 38 -31.52 -8.95 3.94
C TYR A 38 -31.62 -9.72 5.28
N LYS A 39 -30.84 -10.78 5.37
CA LYS A 39 -30.72 -11.61 6.57
C LYS A 39 -29.55 -11.12 7.41
N VAL A 40 -29.75 -11.12 8.72
CA VAL A 40 -28.69 -10.86 9.71
C VAL A 40 -28.39 -12.18 10.40
N GLY A 41 -27.11 -12.48 10.55
CA GLY A 41 -26.67 -13.71 11.18
C GLY A 41 -25.28 -13.61 11.80
N ASN A 42 -24.99 -14.50 12.72
CA ASN A 42 -23.68 -14.70 13.29
C ASN A 42 -22.91 -15.70 12.44
N LEU A 43 -21.71 -15.30 12.03
CA LEU A 43 -20.78 -16.15 11.29
C LEU A 43 -20.19 -17.21 12.23
N GLY A 44 -20.24 -18.46 11.83
CA GLY A 44 -19.67 -19.60 12.54
C GLY A 44 -18.38 -20.11 11.88
N GLU A 45 -18.04 -21.35 12.19
CA GLU A 45 -16.85 -22.02 11.68
C GLU A 45 -16.85 -22.20 10.16
N VAL A 46 -15.66 -22.25 9.57
CA VAL A 46 -15.47 -22.63 8.17
C VAL A 46 -15.69 -24.13 8.05
N ILE A 47 -16.60 -24.55 7.17
CA ILE A 47 -16.99 -25.94 6.96
C ILE A 47 -16.61 -26.47 5.58
N GLY A 48 -16.12 -25.63 4.69
CA GLY A 48 -15.77 -26.03 3.32
C GLY A 48 -15.45 -24.86 2.42
N THR A 49 -15.60 -25.12 1.12
CA THR A 49 -15.28 -24.18 0.05
C THR A 49 -16.45 -24.05 -0.91
N PHE A 50 -16.87 -22.83 -1.22
CA PHE A 50 -17.64 -22.55 -2.44
C PHE A 50 -16.68 -22.50 -3.63
N ASN A 51 -16.93 -23.36 -4.62
CA ASN A 51 -16.11 -23.50 -5.81
C ASN A 51 -16.84 -23.13 -7.10
N GLN A 52 -18.13 -22.81 -7.02
CA GLN A 52 -18.93 -22.29 -8.13
C GLN A 52 -19.79 -21.13 -7.65
N ASP A 53 -19.67 -19.99 -8.33
CA ASP A 53 -20.46 -18.77 -8.10
C ASP A 53 -21.04 -18.30 -9.44
N ARG A 54 -22.24 -18.80 -9.76
CA ARG A 54 -22.90 -18.59 -11.06
C ARG A 54 -24.22 -17.85 -10.89
N ALA A 55 -24.68 -17.22 -11.96
CA ALA A 55 -25.96 -16.49 -11.98
C ALA A 55 -27.15 -17.33 -11.51
N SER A 56 -27.14 -18.65 -11.79
CA SER A 56 -28.22 -19.57 -11.43
C SER A 56 -28.12 -20.14 -10.01
N GLY A 57 -26.97 -20.00 -9.36
CA GLY A 57 -26.75 -20.54 -8.01
C GLY A 57 -25.29 -20.72 -7.67
N ILE A 58 -25.05 -21.10 -6.44
CA ILE A 58 -23.71 -21.35 -5.91
C ILE A 58 -23.52 -22.81 -5.58
N GLY A 59 -22.34 -23.32 -5.83
CA GLY A 59 -21.97 -24.72 -5.53
C GLY A 59 -20.72 -24.76 -4.66
N GLY A 60 -20.61 -25.79 -3.83
CA GLY A 60 -19.47 -25.94 -2.95
C GLY A 60 -19.27 -27.35 -2.42
N LYS A 61 -18.22 -27.53 -1.67
CA LYS A 61 -17.80 -28.79 -1.07
C LYS A 61 -17.53 -28.63 0.41
N VAL A 62 -18.20 -29.43 1.22
CA VAL A 62 -17.94 -29.52 2.66
C VAL A 62 -16.68 -30.34 2.91
N GLY A 63 -15.90 -29.94 3.89
CA GLY A 63 -14.71 -30.64 4.37
C GLY A 63 -13.45 -29.80 4.26
N LYS A 64 -12.99 -29.52 3.05
CA LYS A 64 -11.73 -28.75 2.85
C LYS A 64 -12.00 -27.25 2.78
N ALA A 65 -11.32 -26.48 3.62
CA ALA A 65 -11.32 -25.02 3.50
C ALA A 65 -10.55 -24.58 2.23
N PRO A 66 -10.86 -23.40 1.68
CA PRO A 66 -10.09 -22.84 0.57
C PRO A 66 -8.67 -22.49 0.99
N ASN A 67 -7.78 -22.37 0.01
CA ASN A 67 -6.50 -21.73 0.25
C ASN A 67 -6.72 -20.30 0.71
N SER A 68 -5.86 -19.85 1.61
CA SER A 68 -5.99 -18.51 2.17
C SER A 68 -4.63 -17.94 2.54
N ILE A 69 -4.54 -16.63 2.47
CA ILE A 69 -3.37 -15.84 2.84
C ILE A 69 -3.52 -15.43 4.30
N PRO A 70 -2.61 -15.85 5.19
CA PRO A 70 -2.58 -15.35 6.56
C PRO A 70 -2.14 -13.89 6.58
N VAL A 71 -2.89 -13.06 7.29
CA VAL A 71 -2.63 -11.63 7.47
C VAL A 71 -2.56 -11.32 8.95
N PHE A 72 -1.50 -10.66 9.35
CA PHE A 72 -1.32 -10.14 10.70
C PHE A 72 -1.29 -8.62 10.66
N VAL A 73 -2.17 -7.98 11.41
CA VAL A 73 -2.23 -6.52 11.55
C VAL A 73 -2.06 -6.15 13.01
N SER A 74 -1.09 -5.30 13.30
CA SER A 74 -0.84 -4.73 14.63
C SER A 74 -0.86 -3.21 14.56
N VAL A 75 -1.63 -2.58 15.44
CA VAL A 75 -1.77 -1.13 15.50
C VAL A 75 -1.59 -0.66 16.93
N SER A 76 -0.74 0.35 17.12
CA SER A 76 -0.45 1.00 18.38
C SER A 76 -0.82 2.49 18.32
N ASP A 77 -1.63 2.97 19.25
CA ASP A 77 -1.80 4.39 19.55
C ASP A 77 -0.86 4.74 20.71
N VAL A 78 0.29 5.31 20.37
CA VAL A 78 1.37 5.62 21.32
C VAL A 78 0.91 6.65 22.34
N ALA A 79 0.14 7.65 21.93
CA ALA A 79 -0.34 8.72 22.81
C ALA A 79 -1.29 8.20 23.91
N ARG A 80 -2.02 7.12 23.64
CA ARG A 80 -3.00 6.52 24.57
C ARG A 80 -2.54 5.20 25.20
N GLY A 81 -1.43 4.63 24.72
CA GLY A 81 -0.97 3.31 25.14
C GLY A 81 -1.93 2.19 24.75
N GLN A 82 -2.74 2.38 23.69
CA GLN A 82 -3.68 1.40 23.18
C GLN A 82 -3.04 0.55 22.08
N ASN A 83 -3.18 -0.77 22.20
CA ASN A 83 -2.65 -1.70 21.21
C ASN A 83 -3.74 -2.69 20.80
N ASN A 84 -3.92 -2.89 19.51
CA ASN A 84 -4.79 -3.92 18.97
C ASN A 84 -4.05 -4.71 17.90
N ALA A 85 -4.24 -6.02 17.92
CA ALA A 85 -3.71 -6.90 16.90
C ALA A 85 -4.80 -7.89 16.46
N VAL A 86 -4.85 -8.15 15.16
CA VAL A 86 -5.75 -9.13 14.57
C VAL A 86 -4.99 -10.07 13.64
N ARG A 87 -5.47 -11.32 13.59
CA ARG A 87 -5.08 -12.29 12.56
C ARG A 87 -6.31 -12.63 11.76
N VAL A 88 -6.22 -12.48 10.45
CA VAL A 88 -7.28 -12.82 9.51
C VAL A 88 -6.73 -13.73 8.43
N SER A 89 -7.59 -14.54 7.82
CA SER A 89 -7.27 -15.32 6.63
C SER A 89 -8.06 -14.74 5.46
N ILE A 90 -7.37 -14.32 4.43
CA ILE A 90 -7.96 -13.78 3.21
C ILE A 90 -7.95 -14.87 2.15
N VAL A 91 -9.08 -15.09 1.47
CA VAL A 91 -9.13 -16.04 0.35
C VAL A 91 -8.20 -15.59 -0.77
N GLU A 92 -7.54 -16.54 -1.43
CA GLU A 92 -6.72 -16.30 -2.63
C GLU A 92 -7.60 -15.93 -3.83
N ASP A 93 -7.97 -14.67 -3.92
CA ASP A 93 -8.65 -14.09 -5.09
C ASP A 93 -8.03 -12.73 -5.41
N GLU A 94 -7.57 -12.56 -6.63
CA GLU A 94 -6.84 -11.38 -7.10
C GLU A 94 -7.55 -10.04 -6.84
N LYS A 95 -8.90 -10.02 -6.86
CA LYS A 95 -9.72 -8.82 -6.64
C LYS A 95 -10.07 -8.63 -5.18
N LEU A 96 -10.19 -9.73 -4.42
CA LEU A 96 -10.61 -9.67 -3.02
C LEU A 96 -9.44 -9.37 -2.07
N VAL A 97 -8.22 -9.81 -2.39
CA VAL A 97 -7.05 -9.62 -1.51
C VAL A 97 -6.84 -8.14 -1.16
N PRO A 98 -6.76 -7.20 -2.10
CA PRO A 98 -6.55 -5.79 -1.76
C PRO A 98 -7.70 -5.18 -0.94
N ALA A 99 -8.95 -5.50 -1.30
CA ALA A 99 -10.13 -4.95 -0.65
C ALA A 99 -10.31 -5.47 0.79
N ILE A 100 -10.06 -6.76 1.03
CA ILE A 100 -10.18 -7.34 2.37
C ILE A 100 -9.00 -6.90 3.25
N LEU A 101 -7.80 -6.78 2.67
CA LEU A 101 -6.64 -6.23 3.37
C LEU A 101 -6.90 -4.78 3.83
N ASP A 102 -7.42 -3.94 2.94
CA ASP A 102 -7.85 -2.57 3.28
C ASP A 102 -8.83 -2.56 4.45
N ALA A 103 -9.89 -3.37 4.38
CA ALA A 103 -10.89 -3.45 5.42
C ALA A 103 -10.30 -3.95 6.76
N ALA A 104 -9.39 -4.91 6.74
CA ALA A 104 -8.76 -5.45 7.95
C ALA A 104 -7.91 -4.37 8.65
N VAL A 105 -7.10 -3.64 7.91
CA VAL A 105 -6.25 -2.57 8.45
C VAL A 105 -7.11 -1.38 8.89
N TYR A 106 -8.03 -0.91 8.05
CA TYR A 106 -8.94 0.18 8.38
C TYR A 106 -9.71 -0.06 9.69
N ASN A 107 -10.29 -1.25 9.85
CA ASN A 107 -11.05 -1.59 11.05
C ASN A 107 -10.15 -1.70 12.29
N THR A 108 -8.94 -2.25 12.16
CA THR A 108 -7.99 -2.34 13.27
C THR A 108 -7.54 -0.95 13.71
N VAL A 109 -7.19 -0.07 12.76
CA VAL A 109 -6.83 1.32 13.04
C VAL A 109 -7.98 2.07 13.70
N THR A 110 -9.18 2.00 13.14
CA THR A 110 -10.36 2.70 13.66
C THR A 110 -10.70 2.23 15.09
N LYS A 111 -10.62 0.92 15.33
CA LYS A 111 -10.84 0.35 16.66
C LYS A 111 -9.78 0.80 17.67
N THR A 112 -8.52 0.92 17.24
CA THR A 112 -7.42 1.34 18.12
C THR A 112 -7.53 2.82 18.47
N LEU A 113 -7.83 3.65 17.48
CA LEU A 113 -7.95 5.10 17.68
C LEU A 113 -9.21 5.48 18.48
N ASP A 114 -10.31 4.76 18.30
CA ASP A 114 -11.61 5.05 18.94
C ASP A 114 -12.01 6.54 18.85
N ARG A 115 -11.58 7.22 17.78
CA ARG A 115 -11.89 8.61 17.49
C ARG A 115 -11.83 8.91 15.99
N LYS A 116 -12.58 9.90 15.55
CA LYS A 116 -12.41 10.53 14.23
C LYS A 116 -11.37 11.64 14.37
N GLY A 117 -10.10 11.30 14.38
CA GLY A 117 -9.03 12.27 14.56
C GLY A 117 -8.01 12.22 13.43
N GLY A 118 -7.21 13.27 13.38
CA GLY A 118 -5.96 13.28 12.65
C GLY A 118 -4.81 12.79 13.51
N GLY A 119 -3.62 12.87 12.95
CA GLY A 119 -2.37 12.49 13.59
C GLY A 119 -1.34 12.07 12.57
N THR A 120 -0.24 11.58 13.07
CA THR A 120 0.83 10.99 12.28
C THR A 120 0.86 9.48 12.50
N ALA A 121 1.02 8.72 11.43
CA ALA A 121 1.21 7.28 11.48
C ALA A 121 2.53 6.89 10.81
N ARG A 122 3.28 5.98 11.43
CA ARG A 122 4.33 5.20 10.80
C ARG A 122 3.74 3.84 10.46
N LEU A 123 3.73 3.49 9.20
CA LEU A 123 3.24 2.20 8.71
C LEU A 123 4.39 1.40 8.12
N HIS A 124 4.59 0.20 8.60
CA HIS A 124 5.45 -0.82 8.00
C HIS A 124 4.59 -1.99 7.55
N PHE A 125 4.73 -2.41 6.32
CA PHE A 125 4.06 -3.61 5.81
C PHE A 125 5.00 -4.45 4.96
N GLU A 126 4.81 -5.76 5.06
CA GLU A 126 5.48 -6.76 4.25
C GLU A 126 4.43 -7.63 3.57
N ILE A 127 4.53 -7.78 2.25
CA ILE A 127 3.75 -8.72 1.45
C ILE A 127 4.72 -9.70 0.81
N SER A 128 4.64 -10.96 1.21
CA SER A 128 5.54 -12.00 0.78
C SER A 128 4.84 -13.02 -0.10
N GLY A 129 5.44 -13.33 -1.25
CA GLY A 129 4.93 -14.27 -2.23
C GLY A 129 6.05 -15.02 -2.95
N ARG A 130 5.65 -15.85 -3.92
CA ARG A 130 6.54 -16.56 -4.84
C ARG A 130 6.05 -16.37 -6.26
N ASP A 131 7.00 -16.22 -7.19
CA ASP A 131 6.71 -16.21 -8.62
C ASP A 131 6.51 -17.64 -9.16
N LYS A 132 6.20 -17.76 -10.44
CA LYS A 132 6.04 -19.05 -11.14
C LYS A 132 7.28 -19.96 -11.08
N ASP A 133 8.47 -19.39 -10.90
CA ASP A 133 9.75 -20.10 -10.78
C ASP A 133 10.10 -20.39 -9.31
N ASN A 134 9.14 -20.22 -8.39
CA ASN A 134 9.28 -20.40 -6.94
C ASN A 134 10.31 -19.47 -6.28
N LYS A 135 10.66 -18.35 -6.92
CA LYS A 135 11.53 -17.33 -6.34
C LYS A 135 10.74 -16.40 -5.44
N LEU A 136 11.39 -15.91 -4.40
CA LEU A 136 10.78 -14.96 -3.47
C LEU A 136 10.50 -13.63 -4.14
N VAL A 137 9.29 -13.12 -3.92
CA VAL A 137 8.84 -11.79 -4.31
C VAL A 137 8.33 -11.11 -3.04
N THR A 138 9.01 -10.06 -2.60
CA THR A 138 8.67 -9.39 -1.35
C THR A 138 8.57 -7.88 -1.57
N ILE A 139 7.44 -7.31 -1.18
CA ILE A 139 7.31 -5.88 -0.98
C ILE A 139 7.43 -5.64 0.53
N ASP A 140 8.49 -4.93 0.91
CA ASP A 140 8.81 -4.54 2.28
C ASP A 140 8.94 -3.03 2.33
N ARG A 141 7.97 -2.38 2.99
CA ARG A 141 7.85 -0.93 2.91
C ARG A 141 7.46 -0.30 4.24
N GLU A 142 8.23 0.71 4.63
CA GLU A 142 7.92 1.59 5.75
C GLU A 142 7.73 3.01 5.23
N ASN A 143 6.69 3.71 5.71
CA ASN A 143 6.44 5.09 5.36
C ASN A 143 5.70 5.85 6.48
N MET A 144 5.74 7.18 6.45
CA MET A 144 5.02 8.06 7.38
C MET A 144 3.88 8.78 6.68
N TYR A 145 2.78 8.92 7.40
CA TYR A 145 1.57 9.57 6.89
C TYR A 145 1.04 10.56 7.93
N TYR A 146 0.60 11.70 7.46
CA TYR A 146 -0.13 12.66 8.26
C TYR A 146 -1.50 12.94 7.64
N ALA A 147 -2.50 13.03 8.50
CA ALA A 147 -3.82 13.52 8.11
C ALA A 147 -4.39 14.39 9.24
N SER A 148 -5.03 15.48 8.89
CA SER A 148 -5.76 16.32 9.86
C SER A 148 -7.04 15.65 10.39
N SER A 149 -7.57 14.69 9.62
CA SER A 149 -8.72 13.84 9.99
C SER A 149 -8.72 12.58 9.14
N GLY A 150 -9.38 11.52 9.61
CA GLY A 150 -9.56 10.28 8.82
C GLY A 150 -8.26 9.56 8.49
N LEU A 151 -7.30 9.53 9.40
CA LEU A 151 -5.98 8.93 9.23
C LEU A 151 -6.06 7.48 8.70
N ALA A 152 -7.04 6.68 9.15
CA ALA A 152 -7.25 5.30 8.71
C ALA A 152 -7.44 5.15 7.19
N ASN A 153 -7.99 6.16 6.51
CA ASN A 153 -8.16 6.14 5.07
C ASN A 153 -6.88 6.47 4.30
N VAL A 154 -5.96 7.21 4.93
CA VAL A 154 -4.75 7.69 4.27
C VAL A 154 -3.63 6.66 4.32
N ILE A 155 -3.47 5.97 5.45
CA ILE A 155 -2.33 5.07 5.66
C ILE A 155 -2.40 3.79 4.82
N ASN A 156 -3.60 3.36 4.41
CA ASN A 156 -3.81 2.09 3.71
C ASN A 156 -3.44 2.15 2.23
N PHE A 157 -3.44 3.34 1.63
CA PHE A 157 -3.36 3.49 0.17
C PHE A 157 -2.15 2.78 -0.46
N GLU A 158 -0.95 3.01 0.06
CA GLU A 158 0.29 2.44 -0.51
C GLU A 158 0.33 0.91 -0.38
N MET A 159 -0.15 0.40 0.75
CA MET A 159 -0.25 -1.05 1.00
C MET A 159 -1.28 -1.73 0.08
N VAL A 160 -2.44 -1.12 -0.10
CA VAL A 160 -3.48 -1.62 -1.00
C VAL A 160 -2.97 -1.67 -2.44
N GLU A 161 -2.24 -0.64 -2.88
CA GLU A 161 -1.62 -0.63 -4.20
C GLU A 161 -0.52 -1.69 -4.33
N ALA A 162 0.27 -1.93 -3.30
CA ALA A 162 1.23 -3.03 -3.28
C ALA A 162 0.55 -4.39 -3.45
N ALA A 163 -0.57 -4.60 -2.74
CA ALA A 163 -1.38 -5.81 -2.88
C ALA A 163 -1.99 -5.94 -4.28
N ASN A 164 -2.54 -4.85 -4.86
CA ASN A 164 -3.03 -4.82 -6.23
C ASN A 164 -1.96 -5.22 -7.24
N ILE A 165 -0.77 -4.65 -7.09
CA ILE A 165 0.37 -4.92 -7.96
C ILE A 165 0.74 -6.39 -7.95
N LEU A 166 0.83 -7.02 -6.77
CA LEU A 166 1.17 -8.44 -6.69
C LEU A 166 0.04 -9.35 -7.17
N SER A 167 -1.22 -9.02 -6.81
CA SER A 167 -2.37 -9.87 -7.14
C SER A 167 -2.83 -9.75 -8.58
N GLN A 168 -2.73 -8.55 -9.20
CA GLN A 168 -3.33 -8.24 -10.49
C GLN A 168 -2.31 -7.78 -11.54
N ASN A 169 -1.00 -8.06 -11.31
CA ASN A 169 0.01 -7.69 -12.30
C ASN A 169 -0.15 -8.50 -13.61
N LYS A 170 0.28 -7.89 -14.72
CA LYS A 170 0.20 -8.49 -16.06
C LYS A 170 1.43 -9.30 -16.45
N PHE A 171 2.44 -9.38 -15.58
CA PHE A 171 3.72 -10.03 -15.92
C PHE A 171 3.65 -11.53 -15.66
N GLU A 172 3.28 -11.93 -14.46
CA GLU A 172 3.22 -13.31 -14.02
C GLU A 172 2.41 -13.48 -12.74
N ALA A 173 1.88 -14.69 -12.51
CA ALA A 173 1.17 -15.00 -11.27
C ALA A 173 2.14 -14.97 -10.08
N VAL A 174 1.68 -14.40 -8.97
CA VAL A 174 2.39 -14.41 -7.69
C VAL A 174 1.52 -15.13 -6.66
N ASP A 175 2.07 -16.17 -6.07
CA ASP A 175 1.47 -16.88 -4.96
C ASP A 175 1.82 -16.14 -3.66
N ILE A 176 0.89 -15.33 -3.15
CA ILE A 176 1.06 -14.57 -1.91
C ILE A 176 0.78 -15.51 -0.74
N TYR A 177 1.77 -15.75 0.12
CA TYR A 177 1.64 -16.67 1.25
C TYR A 177 1.63 -15.99 2.64
N GLY A 178 1.81 -14.67 2.71
CA GLY A 178 1.76 -13.95 3.99
C GLY A 178 1.78 -12.44 3.85
N ILE A 179 1.06 -11.76 4.75
CA ILE A 179 1.04 -10.30 4.85
C ILE A 179 1.16 -9.89 6.31
N THR A 180 2.07 -8.99 6.61
CA THR A 180 2.25 -8.40 7.94
C THR A 180 2.13 -6.89 7.84
N VAL A 181 1.38 -6.28 8.77
CA VAL A 181 1.18 -4.83 8.83
C VAL A 181 1.35 -4.37 10.27
N ASN A 182 2.22 -3.39 10.48
CA ASN A 182 2.46 -2.74 11.75
C ASN A 182 2.27 -1.25 11.60
N ALA A 183 1.42 -0.65 12.42
CA ALA A 183 1.19 0.78 12.43
C ALA A 183 1.40 1.36 13.85
N GLU A 184 2.22 2.39 13.95
CA GLU A 184 2.36 3.23 15.14
C GLU A 184 1.72 4.58 14.86
N ILE A 185 0.81 5.02 15.73
CA ILE A 185 0.02 6.23 15.55
C ILE A 185 0.21 7.15 16.76
N THR A 186 0.39 8.43 16.47
CA THR A 186 0.39 9.51 17.47
C THR A 186 -0.59 10.60 17.04
N ASP A 187 -1.11 11.37 17.99
CA ASP A 187 -1.92 12.57 17.72
C ASP A 187 -1.06 13.79 17.37
N GLU A 188 0.26 13.68 17.48
CA GLU A 188 1.19 14.72 17.10
C GLU A 188 1.20 15.00 15.60
N VAL A 189 1.39 16.27 15.27
CA VAL A 189 1.53 16.73 13.87
C VAL A 189 3.01 16.73 13.50
N GLN A 190 3.52 15.60 13.01
CA GLN A 190 4.92 15.43 12.62
C GLN A 190 5.13 15.79 11.14
N VAL A 191 4.88 17.03 10.78
CA VAL A 191 5.13 17.59 9.44
C VAL A 191 6.02 18.80 9.52
N ALA A 192 6.81 19.02 8.46
CA ALA A 192 7.65 20.20 8.34
C ALA A 192 7.50 20.83 6.95
N GLU A 193 7.57 22.16 6.90
CA GLU A 193 7.57 22.94 5.67
C GLU A 193 9.01 23.29 5.27
N ILE A 194 9.32 23.22 3.98
CA ILE A 194 10.59 23.72 3.44
C ILE A 194 10.44 25.22 3.26
N THR A 195 11.10 26.01 4.12
CA THR A 195 10.99 27.47 4.11
C THR A 195 12.09 28.14 3.30
N GLN A 196 13.28 27.54 3.23
CA GLN A 196 14.41 28.07 2.47
C GLN A 196 15.30 26.96 1.94
N VAL A 197 15.86 27.20 0.74
CA VAL A 197 16.89 26.34 0.13
C VAL A 197 18.03 27.22 -0.35
N SER A 198 19.26 26.88 0.01
CA SER A 198 20.45 27.56 -0.45
C SER A 198 21.57 26.59 -0.84
N THR A 199 22.48 27.02 -1.69
CA THR A 199 23.70 26.29 -2.00
C THR A 199 24.87 27.26 -2.17
N PRO A 200 26.02 27.00 -1.54
CA PRO A 200 27.21 27.84 -1.68
C PRO A 200 27.91 27.66 -3.03
N LYS A 201 27.62 26.56 -3.76
CA LYS A 201 28.28 26.22 -5.03
C LYS A 201 27.33 26.41 -6.19
N ARG A 202 27.65 27.36 -7.09
CA ARG A 202 26.88 27.64 -8.31
C ARG A 202 27.48 27.00 -9.54
N ASP A 203 28.84 27.01 -9.64
CA ASP A 203 29.57 26.42 -10.75
C ASP A 203 30.26 25.13 -10.32
N VAL A 204 29.82 24.02 -10.88
CA VAL A 204 30.27 22.69 -10.48
C VAL A 204 30.56 21.81 -11.71
N LYS A 205 31.47 20.86 -11.54
CA LYS A 205 31.83 19.90 -12.61
C LYS A 205 30.88 18.68 -12.56
N PRO A 206 30.68 17.99 -13.72
CA PRO A 206 30.02 16.69 -13.72
C PRO A 206 30.66 15.72 -12.71
N GLY A 207 29.82 14.97 -11.97
CA GLY A 207 30.25 14.07 -10.91
C GLY A 207 30.50 14.74 -9.56
N ALA A 208 30.40 16.06 -9.44
CA ALA A 208 30.60 16.76 -8.17
C ALA A 208 29.44 16.52 -7.19
N LYS A 209 29.77 16.37 -5.90
CA LYS A 209 28.80 16.35 -4.79
C LYS A 209 28.54 17.79 -4.33
N VAL A 210 27.32 18.26 -4.49
CA VAL A 210 26.91 19.65 -4.19
C VAL A 210 26.07 19.66 -2.91
N PRO A 211 26.46 20.40 -1.87
CA PRO A 211 25.67 20.56 -0.68
C PRO A 211 24.54 21.58 -0.90
N PHE A 212 23.37 21.26 -0.36
CA PHE A 212 22.22 22.13 -0.24
C PHE A 212 21.86 22.29 1.24
N GLU A 213 21.75 23.51 1.68
CA GLU A 213 21.21 23.83 3.00
C GLU A 213 19.70 24.03 2.86
N VAL A 214 18.93 23.18 3.52
CA VAL A 214 17.47 23.21 3.49
C VAL A 214 16.96 23.55 4.88
N THR A 215 16.29 24.67 4.99
CA THR A 215 15.64 25.09 6.24
C THR A 215 14.25 24.51 6.30
N LEU A 216 13.98 23.82 7.40
CA LEU A 216 12.72 23.14 7.68
C LEU A 216 12.06 23.77 8.88
N LYS A 217 10.76 24.01 8.79
CA LYS A 217 9.94 24.52 9.87
C LYS A 217 8.90 23.46 10.28
N PRO A 218 9.10 22.74 11.38
CA PRO A 218 8.11 21.82 11.92
C PRO A 218 6.83 22.55 12.33
N TYR A 219 5.71 21.86 12.28
CA TYR A 219 4.46 22.39 12.77
C TYR A 219 4.60 22.87 14.22
N ARG A 220 4.35 24.18 14.47
CA ARG A 220 4.52 24.84 15.76
C ARG A 220 5.92 24.70 16.40
N GLY A 221 6.91 24.23 15.63
CA GLY A 221 8.29 24.05 16.08
C GLY A 221 9.22 25.21 15.67
N LYS A 222 10.47 25.13 16.13
CA LYS A 222 11.55 26.05 15.71
C LYS A 222 12.14 25.58 14.37
N GLU A 223 12.50 26.53 13.52
CA GLU A 223 13.23 26.23 12.29
C GLU A 223 14.57 25.59 12.60
N PHE A 224 14.96 24.66 11.75
CA PHE A 224 16.29 24.05 11.75
C PHE A 224 16.75 23.81 10.32
N THR A 225 18.07 23.76 10.12
CA THR A 225 18.66 23.55 8.80
C THR A 225 19.29 22.16 8.71
N LYS A 226 19.04 21.49 7.60
CA LYS A 226 19.67 20.21 7.21
C LYS A 226 20.47 20.39 5.95
N THR A 227 21.63 19.73 5.88
CA THR A 227 22.42 19.66 4.65
C THR A 227 22.07 18.40 3.87
N ALA A 228 21.54 18.57 2.66
CA ALA A 228 21.32 17.52 1.71
C ALA A 228 22.39 17.62 0.57
N TYR A 229 22.59 16.53 -0.13
CA TYR A 229 23.60 16.50 -1.20
C TYR A 229 22.99 16.05 -2.52
N PHE A 230 23.37 16.75 -3.60
CA PHE A 230 23.06 16.34 -4.95
C PHE A 230 24.36 15.96 -5.68
N ILE A 231 24.37 14.82 -6.39
CA ILE A 231 25.51 14.44 -7.23
C ILE A 231 25.17 14.79 -8.68
N VAL A 232 25.95 15.67 -9.27
CA VAL A 232 25.80 16.06 -10.66
C VAL A 232 26.06 14.85 -11.57
N PRO A 233 25.13 14.49 -12.49
CA PRO A 233 25.36 13.38 -13.42
C PRO A 233 26.67 13.55 -14.19
N LYS A 234 27.47 12.48 -14.27
CA LYS A 234 28.78 12.49 -14.97
C LYS A 234 28.68 12.78 -16.45
N ASN A 235 27.53 12.44 -17.04
CA ASN A 235 27.25 12.63 -18.48
C ASN A 235 26.48 13.94 -18.78
N HIS A 236 26.40 14.86 -17.81
CA HIS A 236 25.74 16.15 -18.06
C HIS A 236 26.53 16.99 -19.07
N PRO A 237 25.88 17.48 -20.14
CA PRO A 237 26.57 18.17 -21.25
C PRO A 237 27.10 19.57 -20.89
N GLY A 238 26.88 20.04 -19.67
CA GLY A 238 27.16 21.40 -19.21
C GLY A 238 25.94 22.32 -19.29
N GLY A 239 26.09 23.55 -18.80
CA GLY A 239 25.03 24.55 -18.79
C GLY A 239 24.23 24.58 -17.48
N LYS A 240 23.11 25.32 -17.49
CA LYS A 240 22.25 25.48 -16.32
C LYS A 240 21.46 24.20 -16.05
N MET A 241 21.46 23.76 -14.78
CA MET A 241 20.71 22.60 -14.30
C MET A 241 19.67 23.07 -13.29
N PRO A 242 18.39 23.20 -13.68
CA PRO A 242 17.34 23.53 -12.73
C PRO A 242 17.08 22.34 -11.81
N LEU A 243 17.17 22.56 -10.50
CA LEU A 243 16.90 21.56 -9.47
C LEU A 243 15.63 21.93 -8.71
N SER A 244 14.88 20.92 -8.28
CA SER A 244 13.74 21.02 -7.38
C SER A 244 14.10 20.36 -6.07
N VAL A 245 13.81 21.02 -4.97
CA VAL A 245 13.92 20.44 -3.62
C VAL A 245 12.51 20.33 -3.05
N ARG A 246 12.12 19.12 -2.66
CA ARG A 246 10.77 18.80 -2.20
C ARG A 246 10.76 17.73 -1.13
N GLY A 247 9.66 17.60 -0.42
CA GLY A 247 9.39 16.40 0.37
C GLY A 247 9.17 15.18 -0.52
N GLY A 248 9.46 14.00 -0.02
CA GLY A 248 9.11 12.75 -0.68
C GLY A 248 7.60 12.59 -0.82
N SER A 249 7.16 11.77 -1.79
CA SER A 249 5.76 11.47 -2.01
C SER A 249 5.61 10.13 -2.69
N SER A 250 5.25 9.12 -1.92
CA SER A 250 4.91 7.79 -2.45
C SER A 250 3.70 7.83 -3.37
N LEU A 251 2.70 8.66 -3.04
CA LEU A 251 1.46 8.80 -3.82
C LEU A 251 1.73 9.24 -5.26
N ALA A 252 2.60 10.22 -5.47
CA ALA A 252 2.93 10.70 -6.82
C ALA A 252 3.61 9.61 -7.65
N TRP A 253 4.45 8.79 -7.04
CA TRP A 253 5.11 7.67 -7.71
C TRP A 253 4.11 6.57 -8.06
N VAL A 254 3.26 6.15 -7.14
CA VAL A 254 2.20 5.15 -7.38
C VAL A 254 1.26 5.61 -8.48
N GLN A 255 0.79 6.85 -8.46
CA GLN A 255 -0.06 7.39 -9.54
C GLN A 255 0.62 7.39 -10.91
N LYS A 256 1.91 7.73 -10.97
CA LYS A 256 2.69 7.68 -12.21
C LYS A 256 2.80 6.26 -12.74
N LEU A 257 2.92 5.31 -11.85
CA LEU A 257 3.01 3.89 -12.19
C LEU A 257 1.69 3.35 -12.74
N LEU A 258 0.57 3.66 -12.07
CA LEU A 258 -0.78 3.29 -12.52
C LEU A 258 -1.12 3.90 -13.90
N ARG A 259 -0.76 5.17 -14.13
CA ARG A 259 -0.92 5.80 -15.46
C ARG A 259 -0.15 5.06 -16.53
N LYS A 260 1.11 4.68 -16.29
CA LYS A 260 1.88 3.89 -17.25
C LYS A 260 1.23 2.53 -17.56
N GLN A 261 0.64 1.85 -16.59
CA GLN A 261 -0.08 0.62 -16.83
C GLN A 261 -1.35 0.82 -17.68
N GLN A 262 -2.00 1.97 -17.58
CA GLN A 262 -3.19 2.31 -18.36
C GLN A 262 -2.85 2.80 -19.77
N GLU A 263 -1.75 3.54 -19.94
CA GLU A 263 -1.30 4.11 -21.22
C GLU A 263 -0.70 3.07 -22.17
N GLU A 264 -0.18 1.94 -21.66
CA GLU A 264 0.33 0.83 -22.48
C GLU A 264 -0.74 0.08 -23.30
N GLY A 265 -2.01 0.49 -23.21
CA GLY A 265 -3.09 0.10 -24.12
C GLY A 265 -3.10 0.85 -25.46
N MET A 266 -2.27 1.89 -25.63
CA MET A 266 -2.12 2.65 -26.88
C MET A 266 -0.74 2.43 -27.50
N PRO A 267 -0.61 2.32 -28.83
CA PRO A 267 0.68 2.06 -29.49
C PRO A 267 1.56 3.32 -29.44
N VAL A 268 2.42 3.43 -28.45
CA VAL A 268 3.48 4.44 -28.39
C VAL A 268 4.80 3.81 -28.80
N LYS A 269 5.38 4.34 -29.85
CA LYS A 269 6.72 4.00 -30.35
C LYS A 269 7.80 4.58 -29.41
N GLU A 270 8.14 3.88 -28.34
CA GLU A 270 9.40 4.07 -27.64
C GLU A 270 10.03 2.72 -27.35
N LYS A 271 11.37 2.62 -27.44
CA LYS A 271 12.15 1.42 -27.12
C LYS A 271 11.81 0.94 -25.71
N GLU A 272 10.86 0.03 -25.60
CA GLU A 272 10.44 -0.57 -24.34
C GLU A 272 11.57 -1.46 -23.81
N THR A 273 12.24 -1.02 -22.76
CA THR A 273 12.89 -1.93 -21.83
C THR A 273 11.78 -2.79 -21.23
N LYS A 274 11.79 -4.10 -21.47
CA LYS A 274 10.86 -5.05 -20.84
C LYS A 274 10.96 -4.88 -19.32
N VAL A 275 10.00 -4.20 -18.73
CA VAL A 275 9.88 -4.07 -17.29
C VAL A 275 9.41 -5.43 -16.74
N SER A 276 10.16 -6.03 -15.83
CA SER A 276 9.78 -7.27 -15.16
C SER A 276 9.04 -6.98 -13.84
N LEU A 277 8.36 -8.00 -13.30
CA LEU A 277 7.78 -7.91 -11.95
C LEU A 277 8.85 -7.53 -10.91
N ASN A 278 10.06 -8.11 -11.00
CA ASN A 278 11.15 -7.82 -10.06
C ASN A 278 11.63 -6.36 -10.16
N ASP A 279 11.74 -5.80 -11.37
CA ASP A 279 12.08 -4.38 -11.53
C ASP A 279 11.02 -3.48 -10.90
N PHE A 280 9.77 -3.91 -10.99
CA PHE A 280 8.65 -3.18 -10.43
C PHE A 280 8.66 -3.22 -8.90
N VAL A 281 8.78 -4.41 -8.30
CA VAL A 281 8.89 -4.60 -6.85
C VAL A 281 10.09 -3.83 -6.29
N LYS A 282 11.22 -3.90 -6.96
CA LYS A 282 12.42 -3.13 -6.58
C LYS A 282 12.14 -1.63 -6.56
N LYS A 283 11.54 -1.09 -7.62
CA LYS A 283 11.18 0.34 -7.70
C LYS A 283 10.17 0.74 -6.64
N PHE A 284 9.26 -0.16 -6.28
CA PHE A 284 8.29 0.09 -5.22
C PHE A 284 8.98 0.19 -3.85
N ASN A 285 9.84 -0.76 -3.53
CA ASN A 285 10.59 -0.77 -2.27
C ASN A 285 11.54 0.43 -2.13
N GLU A 286 12.10 0.90 -3.25
CA GLU A 286 13.03 2.04 -3.32
C GLU A 286 12.35 3.40 -3.53
N ALA A 287 11.02 3.45 -3.67
CA ALA A 287 10.29 4.71 -3.89
C ALA A 287 10.48 5.69 -2.73
N ASP A 288 10.42 6.98 -3.03
CA ASP A 288 10.54 8.05 -2.02
C ASP A 288 9.58 7.82 -0.86
N LYS A 289 10.02 8.07 0.36
CA LYS A 289 9.17 8.07 1.56
C LYS A 289 8.66 9.48 1.84
N ASN A 290 7.49 9.60 2.45
CA ASN A 290 6.88 10.90 2.74
C ASN A 290 7.69 11.77 3.71
N ASN A 291 8.54 11.17 4.53
CA ASN A 291 9.44 11.85 5.48
C ASN A 291 10.87 12.06 4.93
N GLU A 292 11.10 11.86 3.63
CA GLU A 292 12.39 12.12 2.98
C GLU A 292 12.43 13.50 2.32
N LEU A 293 13.62 14.06 2.22
CA LEU A 293 13.92 15.26 1.45
C LEU A 293 14.54 14.85 0.12
N ILE A 294 13.90 15.24 -0.98
CA ILE A 294 14.28 14.84 -2.35
C ILE A 294 14.81 16.03 -3.11
N ILE A 295 15.94 15.85 -3.80
CA ILE A 295 16.50 16.82 -4.74
C ILE A 295 16.51 16.19 -6.13
N ASP A 296 15.66 16.70 -7.01
CA ASP A 296 15.48 16.21 -8.39
C ASP A 296 15.83 17.25 -9.43
N LEU A 297 16.08 16.80 -10.66
CA LEU A 297 16.07 17.67 -11.82
C LEU A 297 14.65 18.20 -12.07
N ALA A 298 14.50 19.51 -12.20
CA ALA A 298 13.19 20.15 -12.39
C ALA A 298 12.48 19.73 -13.70
N SER A 299 13.18 19.09 -14.63
CA SER A 299 12.66 18.56 -15.89
C SER A 299 11.95 17.19 -15.79
N GLY A 300 11.72 16.68 -14.59
CA GLY A 300 10.95 15.44 -14.37
C GLY A 300 11.69 14.13 -14.67
N VAL A 301 12.99 14.17 -14.88
CA VAL A 301 13.82 12.96 -14.97
C VAL A 301 14.21 12.56 -13.55
N PRO A 302 13.78 11.40 -13.03
CA PRO A 302 14.15 10.96 -11.68
C PRO A 302 15.66 10.74 -11.60
N SER A 303 16.34 11.54 -10.80
CA SER A 303 17.70 11.24 -10.37
C SER A 303 17.60 10.57 -9.02
N ALA A 304 17.83 9.26 -8.99
CA ALA A 304 17.77 8.48 -7.74
C ALA A 304 18.95 8.86 -6.84
N MET A 305 18.71 9.77 -5.90
CA MET A 305 19.58 9.93 -4.73
C MET A 305 18.74 10.31 -3.52
N LYS A 306 18.71 9.41 -2.56
CA LYS A 306 18.07 9.61 -1.26
C LYS A 306 18.93 10.53 -0.40
N ALA A 307 18.34 11.56 0.14
CA ALA A 307 18.86 12.20 1.34
C ALA A 307 18.55 11.31 2.54
N GLU A 308 19.45 11.25 3.53
CA GLU A 308 19.25 10.47 4.75
C GLU A 308 17.92 10.81 5.42
N ALA A 309 17.21 9.78 5.87
CA ALA A 309 15.98 9.90 6.60
C ALA A 309 16.11 10.87 7.80
N MET A 310 15.06 11.60 8.10
CA MET A 310 15.04 12.49 9.28
C MET A 310 15.22 11.65 10.54
N PRO A 311 16.15 12.00 11.45
CA PRO A 311 16.20 11.40 12.76
C PRO A 311 14.92 11.74 13.55
N GLU A 312 14.51 10.83 14.40
CA GLU A 312 13.39 11.02 15.32
C GLU A 312 13.61 12.34 16.10
N ALA A 313 12.57 13.15 16.18
CA ALA A 313 12.57 14.31 17.05
C ALA A 313 12.57 13.80 18.49
N GLY A 314 13.71 13.91 19.17
CA GLY A 314 13.85 13.66 20.61
C GLY A 314 13.17 14.74 21.46
#